data_163274a33cb7cee0169d0719e0713edc
#
_entry.id   163274a33cb7cee0169d0719e0713edc
#
_cell.length_a   1.000
_cell.length_b   1.000
_cell.length_c   1.000
_cell.angle_alpha   90.00
_cell.angle_beta   90.00
_cell.angle_gamma   90.00
#
_symmetry.space_group_name_H-M   'P 1'
#
loop_
_entity.id
_entity.type
_entity.pdbx_description
1 polymer ?
#
loop_
_entity_poly.entity_id
_entity_poly.type
_entity_poly.pdbx_seq_one_letter_code
_entity_poly.pdbx_strand_id
1 'polypeptide(L)'
;AITWKYPSCVLRGKDSIGEFYSVAVTNGRQQADTGTKMIHIGEGTRSYIVAKGISAGKSDQSYRGLVKIGPRAKGARNFTQCDSLLIGDKCGAHTFPYQEIGNSTATIEHEATTSKIGEDQLFYCQSRGISEEDAVSMIVNGFCKDVFQELPMEFAVEAEALLNVTLEGAVG
;
A
#
# COMPACT_ATOMS: atom_id res chain seq x y z
N ALA A 1 -7.68 -13.17 -12.39
CA ALA A 1 -6.42 -13.70 -11.86
C ALA A 1 -6.39 -13.57 -10.34
N ILE A 2 -5.65 -14.45 -9.67
CA ILE A 2 -5.37 -14.41 -8.23
C ILE A 2 -3.86 -14.22 -8.08
N THR A 3 -3.45 -13.23 -7.30
CA THR A 3 -2.03 -12.92 -7.06
C THR A 3 -1.72 -12.97 -5.58
N TRP A 4 -0.66 -13.71 -5.19
CA TRP A 4 -0.13 -13.76 -3.83
C TRP A 4 1.31 -13.27 -3.81
N LYS A 5 1.61 -12.30 -2.94
CA LYS A 5 2.98 -11.75 -2.80
C LYS A 5 3.27 -11.35 -1.35
N TYR A 6 4.20 -12.06 -0.71
CA TYR A 6 4.59 -11.85 0.69
C TYR A 6 6.11 -11.77 0.85
N PRO A 7 6.76 -10.66 0.48
CA PRO A 7 8.17 -10.46 0.78
C PRO A 7 8.42 -10.36 2.28
N SER A 8 9.63 -10.70 2.71
CA SER A 8 10.04 -10.59 4.11
C SER A 8 11.42 -9.95 4.24
N CYS A 9 11.60 -9.17 5.31
CA CYS A 9 12.87 -8.59 5.69
C CYS A 9 13.20 -8.99 7.13
N VAL A 10 14.44 -9.45 7.36
CA VAL A 10 14.93 -9.85 8.67
C VAL A 10 16.03 -8.90 9.12
N LEU A 11 15.75 -8.08 10.11
CA LEU A 11 16.64 -7.06 10.69
C LEU A 11 17.48 -7.68 11.79
N ARG A 12 18.66 -8.22 11.43
CA ARG A 12 19.54 -8.96 12.33
C ARG A 12 20.62 -8.11 13.00
N GLY A 13 21.17 -7.15 12.25
CA GLY A 13 22.22 -6.27 12.73
C GLY A 13 21.68 -5.23 13.71
N LYS A 14 22.56 -4.76 14.61
CA LYS A 14 22.25 -3.62 15.46
C LYS A 14 21.97 -2.39 14.58
N ASP A 15 20.95 -1.62 14.96
CA ASP A 15 20.52 -0.39 14.30
C ASP A 15 20.18 -0.56 12.79
N SER A 16 19.95 -1.81 12.31
CA SER A 16 19.58 -2.04 10.93
C SER A 16 18.19 -1.47 10.61
N ILE A 17 18.04 -0.96 9.39
CA ILE A 17 16.81 -0.34 8.90
C ILE A 17 16.28 -1.18 7.74
N GLY A 18 14.96 -1.40 7.72
CA GLY A 18 14.26 -2.03 6.61
C GLY A 18 13.07 -1.19 6.18
N GLU A 19 13.00 -0.88 4.90
CA GLU A 19 11.91 -0.11 4.31
C GLU A 19 11.21 -0.95 3.25
N PHE A 20 9.90 -0.83 3.20
CA PHE A 20 9.08 -1.55 2.26
C PHE A 20 7.98 -0.64 1.71
N TYR A 21 8.03 -0.40 0.42
CA TYR A 21 7.05 0.38 -0.31
C TYR A 21 6.35 -0.51 -1.32
N SER A 22 5.04 -0.46 -1.38
CA SER A 22 4.26 -1.27 -2.32
C SER A 22 3.02 -0.56 -2.84
N VAL A 23 2.72 -0.82 -4.11
CA VAL A 23 1.43 -0.50 -4.73
C VAL A 23 0.84 -1.80 -5.25
N ALA A 24 -0.39 -2.10 -4.85
CA ALA A 24 -1.17 -3.20 -5.37
C ALA A 24 -2.40 -2.65 -6.11
N VAL A 25 -2.56 -3.03 -7.37
CA VAL A 25 -3.67 -2.56 -8.22
C VAL A 25 -4.48 -3.75 -8.69
N THR A 26 -5.78 -3.70 -8.51
CA THR A 26 -6.72 -4.72 -8.98
C THR A 26 -7.87 -4.06 -9.74
N ASN A 27 -8.26 -4.67 -10.86
CA ASN A 27 -9.38 -4.22 -11.68
C ASN A 27 -10.23 -5.40 -12.17
N GLY A 28 -11.44 -5.14 -12.60
CA GLY A 28 -12.37 -6.13 -13.14
C GLY A 28 -12.77 -7.16 -12.08
N ARG A 29 -12.30 -8.41 -12.21
CA ARG A 29 -12.54 -9.52 -11.25
C ARG A 29 -11.24 -10.10 -10.70
N GLN A 30 -10.21 -9.30 -10.61
CA GLN A 30 -8.93 -9.71 -10.04
C GLN A 30 -9.02 -9.80 -8.52
N GLN A 31 -8.22 -10.69 -7.95
CA GLN A 31 -8.01 -10.80 -6.52
C GLN A 31 -6.52 -10.73 -6.22
N ALA A 32 -6.12 -9.89 -5.29
CA ALA A 32 -4.76 -9.79 -4.82
C ALA A 32 -4.72 -9.98 -3.30
N ASP A 33 -3.86 -10.87 -2.84
CA ASP A 33 -3.55 -11.02 -1.43
C ASP A 33 -2.05 -10.76 -1.25
N THR A 34 -1.74 -9.57 -0.80
CA THR A 34 -0.37 -9.06 -0.68
C THR A 34 -0.04 -8.79 0.78
N GLY A 35 1.23 -8.60 1.06
CA GLY A 35 1.63 -8.26 2.41
C GLY A 35 3.14 -8.23 2.55
N THR A 36 3.60 -7.96 3.76
CA THR A 36 5.02 -8.02 4.08
C THR A 36 5.26 -8.51 5.49
N LYS A 37 6.48 -9.01 5.72
CA LYS A 37 6.93 -9.47 7.05
C LYS A 37 8.18 -8.70 7.42
N MET A 38 8.14 -7.97 8.54
CA MET A 38 9.30 -7.33 9.15
C MET A 38 9.64 -8.04 10.45
N ILE A 39 10.82 -8.65 10.51
CA ILE A 39 11.28 -9.45 11.66
C ILE A 39 12.48 -8.76 12.28
N HIS A 40 12.30 -8.21 13.48
CA HIS A 40 13.32 -7.52 14.24
C HIS A 40 14.01 -8.49 15.19
N ILE A 41 15.32 -8.68 15.02
CA ILE A 41 16.17 -9.53 15.88
C ILE A 41 17.21 -8.69 16.60
N GLY A 42 17.82 -7.73 15.90
CA GLY A 42 18.85 -6.84 16.42
C GLY A 42 18.29 -5.73 17.32
N GLU A 43 19.15 -5.18 18.17
CA GLU A 43 18.86 -4.01 19.00
C GLU A 43 18.79 -2.73 18.14
N GLY A 44 17.91 -1.78 18.48
CA GLY A 44 17.75 -0.49 17.80
C GLY A 44 17.22 -0.55 16.37
N THR A 45 16.75 -1.72 15.94
CA THR A 45 16.28 -1.93 14.55
C THR A 45 15.03 -1.12 14.23
N ARG A 46 14.93 -0.65 12.99
CA ARG A 46 13.79 0.16 12.54
C ARG A 46 13.19 -0.44 11.27
N SER A 47 11.87 -0.42 11.18
CA SER A 47 11.18 -0.74 9.93
C SER A 47 10.11 0.29 9.58
N TYR A 48 9.99 0.54 8.28
CA TYR A 48 9.01 1.44 7.72
C TYR A 48 8.26 0.72 6.59
N ILE A 49 6.95 0.72 6.65
CA ILE A 49 6.09 0.05 5.67
C ILE A 49 5.07 1.04 5.15
N VAL A 50 5.03 1.24 3.83
CA VAL A 50 3.97 1.96 3.13
C VAL A 50 3.36 1.03 2.09
N ALA A 51 2.09 0.67 2.29
CA ALA A 51 1.34 -0.17 1.38
C ALA A 51 0.13 0.59 0.86
N LYS A 52 0.11 0.86 -0.45
CA LYS A 52 -1.01 1.48 -1.16
C LYS A 52 -1.75 0.42 -1.96
N GLY A 53 -3.05 0.35 -1.76
CA GLY A 53 -3.90 -0.59 -2.46
C GLY A 53 -4.98 0.12 -3.28
N ILE A 54 -5.20 -0.30 -4.53
CA ILE A 54 -6.24 0.25 -5.40
C ILE A 54 -7.10 -0.89 -5.91
N SER A 55 -8.40 -0.79 -5.67
CA SER A 55 -9.38 -1.76 -6.17
C SER A 55 -10.42 -1.08 -7.03
N ALA A 56 -10.66 -1.63 -8.22
CA ALA A 56 -11.62 -1.10 -9.18
C ALA A 56 -12.56 -2.20 -9.71
N GLY A 57 -13.73 -1.82 -10.20
CA GLY A 57 -14.70 -2.72 -10.80
C GLY A 57 -15.35 -3.67 -9.80
N LYS A 58 -15.05 -4.98 -9.88
CA LYS A 58 -15.52 -6.04 -8.97
C LYS A 58 -14.33 -6.79 -8.38
N SER A 59 -13.21 -6.12 -8.21
CA SER A 59 -11.99 -6.70 -7.68
C SER A 59 -11.91 -6.62 -6.18
N ASP A 60 -11.10 -7.49 -5.59
CA ASP A 60 -10.82 -7.50 -4.16
C ASP A 60 -9.32 -7.54 -3.91
N GLN A 61 -8.89 -6.82 -2.91
CA GLN A 61 -7.52 -6.92 -2.43
C GLN A 61 -7.46 -7.08 -0.92
N SER A 62 -6.44 -7.80 -0.49
CA SER A 62 -6.10 -7.94 0.93
C SER A 62 -4.64 -7.58 1.15
N TYR A 63 -4.36 -6.86 2.22
CA TYR A 63 -3.01 -6.64 2.72
C TYR A 63 -2.83 -7.33 4.06
N ARG A 64 -1.79 -8.19 4.18
CA ARG A 64 -1.45 -8.89 5.44
C ARG A 64 -0.05 -8.48 5.88
N GLY A 65 0.03 -7.68 6.94
CA GLY A 65 1.28 -7.23 7.51
C GLY A 65 1.66 -8.02 8.76
N LEU A 66 2.87 -8.61 8.79
CA LEU A 66 3.45 -9.18 9.99
C LEU A 66 4.61 -8.31 10.46
N VAL A 67 4.53 -7.80 11.69
CA VAL A 67 5.66 -7.20 12.39
C VAL A 67 5.97 -8.06 13.61
N LYS A 68 7.16 -8.67 13.60
CA LYS A 68 7.63 -9.50 14.70
C LYS A 68 8.85 -8.88 15.35
N ILE A 69 8.75 -8.57 16.64
CA ILE A 69 9.85 -8.04 17.45
C ILE A 69 10.30 -9.12 18.42
N GLY A 70 11.52 -9.59 18.22
CA GLY A 70 12.13 -10.62 19.07
C GLY A 70 12.48 -10.10 20.45
N PRO A 71 12.67 -10.99 21.44
CA PRO A 71 12.94 -10.59 22.83
C PRO A 71 14.26 -9.83 23.01
N ARG A 72 15.20 -9.96 22.09
CA ARG A 72 16.50 -9.27 22.12
C ARG A 72 16.50 -7.93 21.38
N ALA A 73 15.47 -7.62 20.61
CA ALA A 73 15.35 -6.39 19.82
C ALA A 73 14.91 -5.20 20.68
N LYS A 74 15.77 -4.79 21.62
CA LYS A 74 15.53 -3.62 22.48
C LYS A 74 15.47 -2.35 21.65
N GLY A 75 14.52 -1.45 21.96
CA GLY A 75 14.36 -0.16 21.28
C GLY A 75 13.99 -0.27 19.82
N ALA A 76 13.49 -1.44 19.38
CA ALA A 76 12.99 -1.62 18.02
C ALA A 76 11.80 -0.72 17.73
N ARG A 77 11.72 -0.17 16.52
CA ARG A 77 10.61 0.69 16.09
C ARG A 77 10.06 0.21 14.75
N ASN A 78 8.74 0.22 14.65
CA ASN A 78 8.04 0.01 13.38
C ASN A 78 7.01 1.11 13.17
N PHE A 79 6.95 1.59 11.93
CA PHE A 79 5.84 2.37 11.42
C PHE A 79 5.23 1.65 10.22
N THR A 80 3.92 1.50 10.21
CA THR A 80 3.18 0.86 9.10
C THR A 80 2.01 1.73 8.71
N GLN A 81 1.95 2.10 7.45
CA GLN A 81 0.83 2.80 6.82
C GLN A 81 0.24 1.93 5.72
N CYS A 82 -1.07 1.64 5.82
CA CYS A 82 -1.80 0.83 4.86
C CYS A 82 -3.00 1.63 4.35
N ASP A 83 -2.90 2.19 3.15
CA ASP A 83 -3.98 2.97 2.56
C ASP A 83 -4.61 2.22 1.39
N SER A 84 -5.94 2.25 1.33
CA SER A 84 -6.72 1.65 0.27
C SER A 84 -7.61 2.67 -0.41
N LEU A 85 -7.64 2.65 -1.75
CA LEU A 85 -8.49 3.49 -2.58
C LEU A 85 -9.44 2.61 -3.39
N LEU A 86 -10.74 2.88 -3.27
CA LEU A 86 -11.79 2.17 -3.98
C LEU A 86 -12.32 3.01 -5.15
N ILE A 87 -12.45 2.39 -6.32
CA ILE A 87 -13.01 2.99 -7.53
C ILE A 87 -14.27 2.20 -7.90
N GLY A 88 -15.43 2.81 -7.66
CA GLY A 88 -16.74 2.18 -7.85
C GLY A 88 -17.29 1.51 -6.59
N ASP A 89 -18.44 0.79 -6.76
CA ASP A 89 -19.27 0.31 -5.63
C ASP A 89 -19.13 -1.18 -5.34
N LYS A 90 -18.45 -1.93 -6.20
CA LYS A 90 -18.45 -3.41 -6.16
C LYS A 90 -17.06 -4.00 -5.90
N CYS A 91 -16.09 -3.16 -5.62
CA CYS A 91 -14.73 -3.57 -5.25
C CYS A 91 -14.54 -3.54 -3.74
N GLY A 92 -13.54 -4.27 -3.25
CA GLY A 92 -13.23 -4.37 -1.84
C GLY A 92 -11.74 -4.22 -1.52
N ALA A 93 -11.46 -3.79 -0.29
CA ALA A 93 -10.12 -3.76 0.27
C ALA A 93 -10.15 -4.19 1.73
N HIS A 94 -9.19 -5.03 2.12
CA HIS A 94 -9.10 -5.59 3.46
C HIS A 94 -7.68 -5.48 4.00
N THR A 95 -7.54 -5.11 5.26
CA THR A 95 -6.22 -5.02 5.93
C THR A 95 -6.20 -5.92 7.15
N PHE A 96 -5.21 -6.80 7.23
CA PHE A 96 -5.03 -7.76 8.32
C PHE A 96 -3.67 -7.55 8.98
N PRO A 97 -3.54 -6.65 9.96
CA PRO A 97 -2.31 -6.47 10.71
C PRO A 97 -2.11 -7.61 11.71
N TYR A 98 -0.88 -8.11 11.78
CA TYR A 98 -0.47 -9.08 12.79
C TYR A 98 0.83 -8.61 13.45
N GLN A 99 0.82 -8.51 14.77
CA GLN A 99 1.94 -7.98 15.55
C GLN A 99 2.33 -8.94 16.67
N GLU A 100 3.60 -9.37 16.67
CA GLU A 100 4.18 -10.17 17.74
C GLU A 100 5.26 -9.34 18.44
N ILE A 101 5.01 -8.91 19.68
CA ILE A 101 5.91 -8.03 20.43
C ILE A 101 6.54 -8.80 21.57
N GLY A 102 7.80 -9.19 21.41
CA GLY A 102 8.58 -9.93 22.41
C GLY A 102 9.44 -9.05 23.31
N ASN A 103 9.42 -7.71 23.16
CA ASN A 103 10.22 -6.79 23.96
C ASN A 103 9.42 -5.53 24.31
N SER A 104 9.34 -5.21 25.61
CA SER A 104 8.53 -4.09 26.13
C SER A 104 9.08 -2.69 25.80
N THR A 105 10.31 -2.58 25.32
CA THR A 105 10.91 -1.30 24.89
C THR A 105 10.66 -0.97 23.43
N ALA A 106 9.90 -1.81 22.72
CA ALA A 106 9.57 -1.60 21.33
C ALA A 106 8.43 -0.59 21.16
N THR A 107 8.46 0.13 20.05
CA THR A 107 7.38 1.03 19.62
C THR A 107 6.85 0.55 18.29
N ILE A 108 5.53 0.35 18.17
CA ILE A 108 4.86 0.01 16.93
C ILE A 108 3.74 1.01 16.70
N GLU A 109 3.74 1.60 15.51
CA GLU A 109 2.69 2.49 15.03
C GLU A 109 2.09 1.87 13.78
N HIS A 110 0.76 1.78 13.74
CA HIS A 110 0.04 1.24 12.59
C HIS A 110 -1.14 2.15 12.27
N GLU A 111 -1.16 2.67 11.05
CA GLU A 111 -2.25 3.45 10.50
C GLU A 111 -2.85 2.69 9.30
N ALA A 112 -4.17 2.67 9.21
CA ALA A 112 -4.87 2.10 8.07
C ALA A 112 -6.03 3.00 7.67
N THR A 113 -6.09 3.34 6.38
CA THR A 113 -7.18 4.13 5.83
C THR A 113 -7.81 3.42 4.64
N THR A 114 -9.12 3.62 4.47
CA THR A 114 -9.82 3.21 3.26
C THR A 114 -10.68 4.37 2.80
N SER A 115 -10.45 4.82 1.58
CA SER A 115 -11.20 5.88 0.94
C SER A 115 -11.80 5.40 -0.38
N LYS A 116 -12.87 6.05 -0.80
CA LYS A 116 -13.48 5.85 -2.09
C LYS A 116 -13.42 7.17 -2.85
N ILE A 117 -13.19 7.11 -4.16
CA ILE A 117 -13.32 8.30 -5.01
C ILE A 117 -14.77 8.78 -4.95
N GLY A 118 -14.97 9.99 -4.44
CA GLY A 118 -16.28 10.59 -4.27
C GLY A 118 -16.82 11.19 -5.58
N GLU A 119 -18.15 11.10 -5.78
CA GLU A 119 -18.82 11.74 -6.90
C GLU A 119 -18.58 13.26 -6.94
N ASP A 120 -18.49 13.91 -5.77
CA ASP A 120 -18.21 15.34 -5.66
C ASP A 120 -16.82 15.70 -6.21
N GLN A 121 -15.81 14.85 -6.00
CA GLN A 121 -14.46 15.06 -6.53
C GLN A 121 -14.46 14.94 -8.07
N LEU A 122 -15.14 13.93 -8.59
CA LEU A 122 -15.27 13.71 -10.03
C LEU A 122 -16.07 14.87 -10.67
N PHE A 123 -17.18 15.25 -10.06
CA PHE A 123 -17.98 16.38 -10.53
C PHE A 123 -17.18 17.69 -10.57
N TYR A 124 -16.37 17.94 -9.54
CA TYR A 124 -15.50 19.13 -9.51
C TYR A 124 -14.50 19.14 -10.67
N CYS A 125 -13.87 18.00 -10.98
CA CYS A 125 -12.96 17.87 -12.12
C CYS A 125 -13.70 18.05 -13.45
N GLN A 126 -14.84 17.38 -13.62
CA GLN A 126 -15.67 17.45 -14.84
C GLN A 126 -16.21 18.87 -15.08
N SER A 127 -16.58 19.61 -14.04
CA SER A 127 -17.02 21.01 -14.16
C SER A 127 -15.93 21.95 -14.67
N ARG A 128 -14.67 21.50 -14.66
CA ARG A 128 -13.50 22.19 -15.21
C ARG A 128 -13.03 21.66 -16.55
N GLY A 129 -13.82 20.77 -17.16
CA GLY A 129 -13.56 20.20 -18.48
C GLY A 129 -12.58 19.03 -18.47
N ILE A 130 -12.25 18.47 -17.29
CA ILE A 130 -11.44 17.26 -17.17
C ILE A 130 -12.36 16.06 -17.36
N SER A 131 -11.98 15.10 -18.21
CA SER A 131 -12.73 13.86 -18.36
C SER A 131 -12.76 13.05 -17.08
N GLU A 132 -13.74 12.17 -16.92
CA GLU A 132 -13.82 11.31 -15.73
C GLU A 132 -12.61 10.39 -15.61
N GLU A 133 -12.16 9.83 -16.74
CA GLU A 133 -10.97 8.98 -16.81
C GLU A 133 -9.70 9.74 -16.39
N ASP A 134 -9.51 10.96 -16.90
CA ASP A 134 -8.38 11.80 -16.51
C ASP A 134 -8.44 12.19 -15.03
N ALA A 135 -9.63 12.49 -14.51
CA ALA A 135 -9.82 12.82 -13.10
C ALA A 135 -9.44 11.64 -12.18
N VAL A 136 -9.90 10.42 -12.52
CA VAL A 136 -9.53 9.20 -11.79
C VAL A 136 -8.03 8.95 -11.88
N SER A 137 -7.42 9.08 -13.06
CA SER A 137 -5.98 8.94 -13.25
C SER A 137 -5.19 9.94 -12.38
N MET A 138 -5.60 11.20 -12.34
CA MET A 138 -4.96 12.22 -11.47
C MET A 138 -5.05 11.87 -9.99
N ILE A 139 -6.22 11.44 -9.51
CA ILE A 139 -6.44 11.07 -8.11
C ILE A 139 -5.57 9.86 -7.73
N VAL A 140 -5.56 8.85 -8.58
CA VAL A 140 -4.80 7.61 -8.36
C VAL A 140 -3.29 7.86 -8.37
N ASN A 141 -2.78 8.65 -9.31
CA ASN A 141 -1.37 9.03 -9.35
C ASN A 141 -0.98 9.84 -8.10
N GLY A 142 -1.85 10.76 -7.66
CA GLY A 142 -1.68 11.48 -6.41
C GLY A 142 -1.62 10.57 -5.18
N PHE A 143 -2.49 9.55 -5.14
CA PHE A 143 -2.53 8.55 -4.06
C PHE A 143 -1.25 7.70 -3.99
N CYS A 144 -0.64 7.36 -5.12
CA CYS A 144 0.58 6.55 -5.20
C CYS A 144 1.88 7.38 -5.11
N LYS A 145 1.79 8.70 -5.11
CA LYS A 145 2.93 9.62 -5.24
C LYS A 145 4.06 9.30 -4.26
N ASP A 146 3.73 9.08 -2.99
CA ASP A 146 4.72 8.83 -1.93
C ASP A 146 5.57 7.58 -2.22
N VAL A 147 4.96 6.54 -2.79
CA VAL A 147 5.67 5.31 -3.17
C VAL A 147 6.49 5.52 -4.44
N PHE A 148 5.96 6.23 -5.41
CA PHE A 148 6.68 6.46 -6.67
C PHE A 148 7.90 7.37 -6.50
N GLN A 149 7.88 8.29 -5.55
CA GLN A 149 9.02 9.15 -5.23
C GLN A 149 10.23 8.39 -4.65
N GLU A 150 10.03 7.19 -4.11
CA GLU A 150 11.11 6.32 -3.61
C GLU A 150 11.78 5.52 -4.75
N LEU A 151 11.20 5.51 -5.95
CA LEU A 151 11.74 4.81 -7.10
C LEU A 151 12.74 5.69 -7.88
N PRO A 152 13.79 5.11 -8.48
CA PRO A 152 14.53 5.78 -9.54
C PRO A 152 13.56 6.26 -10.64
N MET A 153 13.85 7.43 -11.23
CA MET A 153 12.94 8.12 -12.15
C MET A 153 12.44 7.24 -13.30
N GLU A 154 13.30 6.39 -13.85
CA GLU A 154 12.96 5.49 -14.97
C GLU A 154 11.87 4.48 -14.56
N PHE A 155 11.98 3.93 -13.35
CA PHE A 155 10.99 2.99 -12.82
C PHE A 155 9.70 3.69 -12.38
N ALA A 156 9.80 4.91 -11.87
CA ALA A 156 8.61 5.69 -11.50
C ALA A 156 7.73 5.97 -12.72
N VAL A 157 8.31 6.41 -13.83
CA VAL A 157 7.60 6.67 -15.09
C VAL A 157 6.93 5.41 -15.64
N GLU A 158 7.64 4.27 -15.60
CA GLU A 158 7.09 2.99 -16.04
C GLU A 158 5.93 2.53 -15.11
N ALA A 159 6.08 2.69 -13.80
CA ALA A 159 5.04 2.35 -12.83
C ALA A 159 3.77 3.19 -13.02
N GLU A 160 3.91 4.50 -13.27
CA GLU A 160 2.78 5.38 -13.59
C GLU A 160 2.08 4.96 -14.89
N ALA A 161 2.84 4.63 -15.94
CA ALA A 161 2.27 4.15 -17.20
C ALA A 161 1.51 2.83 -17.02
N LEU A 162 2.06 1.86 -16.29
CA LEU A 162 1.41 0.59 -15.98
C LEU A 162 0.16 0.77 -15.13
N LEU A 163 0.16 1.71 -14.20
CA LEU A 163 -0.99 2.04 -13.37
C LEU A 163 -2.16 2.51 -14.22
N ASN A 164 -1.90 3.45 -15.14
CA ASN A 164 -2.92 3.98 -16.06
C ASN A 164 -3.50 2.88 -16.96
N VAL A 165 -2.66 2.06 -17.59
CA VAL A 165 -3.11 0.92 -18.42
C VAL A 165 -3.93 -0.09 -17.63
N THR A 166 -3.56 -0.37 -16.39
CA THR A 166 -4.28 -1.34 -15.53
C THR A 166 -5.67 -0.84 -15.15
N LEU A 167 -5.86 0.47 -15.06
CA LEU A 167 -7.12 1.10 -14.70
C LEU A 167 -7.96 1.56 -15.91
N GLU A 168 -7.49 1.35 -17.16
CA GLU A 168 -8.30 1.57 -18.34
C GLU A 168 -9.65 0.83 -18.25
N GLY A 169 -10.75 1.53 -18.49
CA GLY A 169 -12.10 0.98 -18.37
C GLY A 169 -12.55 0.66 -16.93
N ALA A 170 -11.83 1.13 -15.92
CA ALA A 170 -12.24 0.99 -14.52
C ALA A 170 -13.42 1.92 -14.15
N VAL A 171 -13.62 2.95 -14.97
CA VAL A 171 -14.68 3.95 -14.87
C VAL A 171 -15.68 3.64 -15.98
N GLY A 172 -16.84 3.01 -15.65
CA GLY A 172 -17.88 2.62 -16.59
C GLY A 172 -18.90 1.71 -15.95
#